data_7f5a2f3a2b317e978ad653412a0f6c26
#
_entry.id   7f5a2f3a2b317e978ad653412a0f6c26
#
_cell.length_a   1.000
_cell.length_b   1.000
_cell.length_c   1.000
_cell.angle_alpha   90.00
_cell.angle_beta   90.00
_cell.angle_gamma   90.00
#
_symmetry.space_group_name_H-M   'P 1'
#
loop_
_entity.id
_entity.type
_entity.pdbx_description
1 polymer ?
#
loop_
_entity_poly.entity_id
_entity_poly.type
_entity_poly.pdbx_seq_one_letter_code
_entity_poly.pdbx_strand_id
1 'polypeptide(L)'
;DTELSVYKKLFLEYCVLGGMPAVIRQYIETNTFSDTLEIQHQIQLDYEEDIRKYAEGLDQTKIASVYRSVPVQLAKENKKFQLSKIEKNARSREYSGCIDWLKDAGVVSVCYCLEYPELPLKGNYDELKFKLYYPDTGLLIASLDEEAQEDLRANKNMGVYKGALYENFVAEAFLKQGLGLNYDKKENATLE
;
A
#
# COMPACT_ATOMS: atom_id res chain seq x y z
N ASP A 1 -23.74 -17.80 11.65
CA ASP A 1 -22.67 -17.14 12.44
C ASP A 1 -21.32 -17.84 12.34
N THR A 2 -21.27 -19.18 12.27
CA THR A 2 -20.02 -19.95 12.20
C THR A 2 -19.28 -19.72 10.87
N GLU A 3 -19.97 -19.66 9.76
CA GLU A 3 -19.41 -19.41 8.42
C GLU A 3 -18.75 -18.03 8.34
N LEU A 4 -19.44 -16.99 8.78
CA LEU A 4 -18.91 -15.63 8.79
C LEU A 4 -17.65 -15.50 9.65
N SER A 5 -17.56 -16.24 10.75
CA SER A 5 -16.38 -16.25 11.62
C SER A 5 -15.17 -16.90 10.93
N VAL A 6 -15.40 -17.95 10.14
CA VAL A 6 -14.35 -18.63 9.35
C VAL A 6 -13.83 -17.67 8.26
N TYR A 7 -14.71 -17.05 7.49
CA TYR A 7 -14.30 -16.08 6.45
C TYR A 7 -13.53 -14.91 7.03
N LYS A 8 -13.97 -14.38 8.18
CA LYS A 8 -13.26 -13.31 8.85
C LYS A 8 -11.84 -13.72 9.28
N LYS A 9 -11.68 -14.92 9.81
CA LYS A 9 -10.37 -15.47 10.17
C LYS A 9 -9.47 -15.60 8.95
N LEU A 10 -9.96 -16.24 7.88
CA LEU A 10 -9.22 -16.40 6.62
C LEU A 10 -8.84 -15.05 5.99
N PHE A 11 -9.73 -14.07 6.05
CA PHE A 11 -9.43 -12.72 5.58
C PHE A 11 -8.29 -12.06 6.36
N LEU A 12 -8.29 -12.18 7.69
CA LEU A 12 -7.21 -11.64 8.53
C LEU A 12 -5.89 -12.35 8.29
N GLU A 13 -5.92 -13.68 8.12
CA GLU A 13 -4.74 -14.48 7.75
C GLU A 13 -4.20 -14.04 6.38
N TYR A 14 -5.08 -13.85 5.39
CA TYR A 14 -4.67 -13.32 4.10
C TYR A 14 -4.03 -11.93 4.22
N CYS A 15 -4.58 -11.03 5.02
CA CYS A 15 -3.99 -9.70 5.22
C CYS A 15 -2.57 -9.77 5.81
N VAL A 16 -2.27 -10.81 6.60
CA VAL A 16 -0.91 -11.04 7.15
C VAL A 16 0.03 -11.66 6.13
N LEU A 17 -0.44 -12.68 5.42
CA LEU A 17 0.39 -13.43 4.47
C LEU A 17 0.57 -12.69 3.13
N GLY A 18 -0.49 -12.02 2.67
CA GLY A 18 -0.56 -11.50 1.32
C GLY A 18 -0.66 -12.61 0.26
N GLY A 19 -0.21 -12.29 -0.95
CA GLY A 19 -0.22 -13.20 -2.10
C GLY A 19 1.16 -13.47 -2.71
N MET A 20 2.25 -13.06 -2.06
CA MET A 20 3.61 -13.30 -2.57
C MET A 20 3.95 -14.80 -2.55
N PRO A 21 4.33 -15.42 -3.70
CA PRO A 21 4.51 -16.87 -3.80
C PRO A 21 5.51 -17.46 -2.81
N ALA A 22 6.60 -16.74 -2.51
CA ALA A 22 7.61 -17.19 -1.55
C ALA A 22 7.05 -17.25 -0.13
N VAL A 23 6.24 -16.24 0.26
CA VAL A 23 5.59 -16.16 1.56
C VAL A 23 4.57 -17.29 1.74
N ILE A 24 3.72 -17.50 0.72
CA ILE A 24 2.71 -18.56 0.74
C ILE A 24 3.34 -19.94 0.79
N ARG A 25 4.44 -20.18 0.03
CA ARG A 25 5.18 -21.45 0.08
C ARG A 25 5.71 -21.71 1.48
N GLN A 26 6.37 -20.75 2.10
CA GLN A 26 6.90 -20.88 3.45
C GLN A 26 5.80 -21.22 4.46
N TYR A 27 4.67 -20.51 4.38
CA TYR A 27 3.54 -20.78 5.26
C TYR A 27 2.98 -22.21 5.10
N ILE A 28 2.87 -22.70 3.86
CA ILE A 28 2.39 -24.06 3.59
C ILE A 28 3.37 -25.11 4.15
N GLU A 29 4.68 -24.86 4.05
CA GLU A 29 5.72 -25.79 4.51
C GLU A 29 5.85 -25.82 6.04
N THR A 30 5.74 -24.66 6.69
CA THR A 30 6.01 -24.54 8.14
C THR A 30 4.76 -24.40 9.00
N ASN A 31 3.65 -23.97 8.41
CA ASN A 31 2.41 -23.62 9.09
C ASN A 31 2.61 -22.55 10.20
N THR A 32 3.65 -21.69 10.05
CA THR A 32 3.97 -20.64 11.01
C THR A 32 3.99 -19.28 10.34
N PHE A 33 3.46 -18.25 11.02
CA PHE A 33 3.43 -16.88 10.51
C PHE A 33 4.75 -16.13 10.74
N SER A 34 5.46 -16.46 11.82
CA SER A 34 6.75 -15.83 12.13
C SER A 34 7.77 -16.03 11.01
N ASP A 35 7.85 -17.24 10.46
CA ASP A 35 8.79 -17.55 9.39
C ASP A 35 8.46 -16.81 8.09
N THR A 36 7.21 -16.39 7.90
CA THR A 36 6.81 -15.63 6.72
C THR A 36 7.20 -14.16 6.80
N LEU A 37 7.29 -13.59 8.00
CA LEU A 37 7.67 -12.20 8.22
C LEU A 37 9.09 -11.91 7.73
N GLU A 38 10.03 -12.82 7.99
CA GLU A 38 11.41 -12.69 7.49
C GLU A 38 11.48 -12.63 5.96
N ILE A 39 10.68 -13.44 5.27
CA ILE A 39 10.60 -13.44 3.82
C ILE A 39 9.98 -12.13 3.32
N GLN A 40 8.93 -11.63 3.97
CA GLN A 40 8.30 -10.36 3.61
C GLN A 40 9.28 -9.19 3.77
N HIS A 41 10.06 -9.15 4.86
CA HIS A 41 11.12 -8.17 5.05
C HIS A 41 12.21 -8.28 3.98
N GLN A 42 12.62 -9.52 3.62
CA GLN A 42 13.60 -9.71 2.56
C GLN A 42 13.09 -9.16 1.21
N ILE A 43 11.83 -9.42 0.85
CA ILE A 43 11.23 -8.87 -0.37
C ILE A 43 11.26 -7.34 -0.37
N GLN A 44 11.00 -6.70 0.77
CA GLN A 44 11.08 -5.23 0.89
C GLN A 44 12.51 -4.72 0.70
N LEU A 45 13.50 -5.41 1.25
CA LEU A 45 14.91 -5.09 1.04
C LEU A 45 15.32 -5.25 -0.42
N ASP A 46 14.86 -6.32 -1.07
CA ASP A 46 15.12 -6.59 -2.48
C ASP A 46 14.53 -5.45 -3.36
N TYR A 47 13.32 -4.97 -3.06
CA TYR A 47 12.75 -3.80 -3.75
C TYR A 47 13.59 -2.53 -3.55
N GLU A 48 14.13 -2.32 -2.36
CA GLU A 48 15.03 -1.19 -2.12
C GLU A 48 16.38 -1.32 -2.85
N GLU A 49 16.90 -2.54 -2.98
CA GLU A 49 18.09 -2.80 -3.80
C GLU A 49 17.80 -2.58 -5.29
N ASP A 50 16.65 -3.00 -5.78
CA ASP A 50 16.22 -2.76 -7.15
C ASP A 50 16.08 -1.26 -7.45
N ILE A 51 15.57 -0.46 -6.51
CA ILE A 51 15.57 1.00 -6.63
C ILE A 51 16.99 1.52 -6.84
N ARG A 52 17.96 1.05 -6.04
CA ARG A 52 19.36 1.49 -6.14
C ARG A 52 20.02 1.04 -7.43
N LYS A 53 19.62 -0.09 -7.99
CA LYS A 53 20.23 -0.69 -9.16
C LYS A 53 19.64 -0.18 -10.48
N TYR A 54 18.33 -0.01 -10.54
CA TYR A 54 17.63 0.19 -11.80
C TYR A 54 17.05 1.60 -12.00
N ALA A 55 17.00 2.44 -10.96
CA ALA A 55 16.52 3.81 -11.09
C ALA A 55 17.62 4.75 -11.63
N GLU A 56 18.21 4.39 -12.77
CA GLU A 56 19.24 5.20 -13.41
C GLU A 56 18.73 6.55 -13.88
N GLY A 57 19.51 7.60 -13.65
CA GLY A 57 19.16 8.97 -14.04
C GLY A 57 18.12 9.66 -13.14
N LEU A 58 17.62 8.98 -12.11
CA LEU A 58 16.71 9.52 -11.10
C LEU A 58 17.37 9.60 -9.73
N ASP A 59 16.79 10.39 -8.84
CA ASP A 59 17.22 10.47 -7.44
C ASP A 59 16.73 9.22 -6.66
N GLN A 60 17.58 8.21 -6.59
CA GLN A 60 17.31 6.94 -5.90
C GLN A 60 16.94 7.15 -4.43
N THR A 61 17.52 8.15 -3.76
CA THR A 61 17.21 8.47 -2.37
C THR A 61 15.76 8.97 -2.23
N LYS A 62 15.30 9.80 -3.16
CA LYS A 62 13.92 10.28 -3.19
C LYS A 62 12.95 9.12 -3.47
N ILE A 63 13.27 8.25 -4.43
CA ILE A 63 12.44 7.07 -4.75
C ILE A 63 12.28 6.18 -3.51
N ALA A 64 13.39 5.82 -2.85
CA ALA A 64 13.36 5.00 -1.64
C ALA A 64 12.57 5.69 -0.50
N SER A 65 12.70 7.01 -0.36
CA SER A 65 11.97 7.78 0.65
C SER A 65 10.46 7.80 0.39
N VAL A 66 10.03 7.90 -0.88
CA VAL A 66 8.62 7.77 -1.27
C VAL A 66 8.13 6.38 -0.89
N TYR A 67 8.82 5.31 -1.31
CA TYR A 67 8.44 3.94 -1.05
C TYR A 67 8.24 3.65 0.45
N ARG A 68 9.24 3.99 1.28
CA ARG A 68 9.21 3.78 2.74
C ARG A 68 8.12 4.59 3.45
N SER A 69 7.70 5.71 2.90
CA SER A 69 6.70 6.57 3.53
C SER A 69 5.25 6.12 3.28
N VAL A 70 5.01 5.18 2.35
CA VAL A 70 3.67 4.71 2.01
C VAL A 70 2.91 4.15 3.22
N PRO A 71 3.46 3.22 4.03
CA PRO A 71 2.73 2.64 5.16
C PRO A 71 2.34 3.69 6.20
N VAL A 72 3.28 4.57 6.54
CA VAL A 72 3.08 5.62 7.54
C VAL A 72 2.03 6.64 7.08
N GLN A 73 1.97 6.93 5.78
CA GLN A 73 0.99 7.89 5.25
C GLN A 73 -0.40 7.28 5.07
N LEU A 74 -0.50 5.99 4.70
CA LEU A 74 -1.76 5.26 4.68
C LEU A 74 -2.39 5.12 6.07
N ALA A 75 -1.56 5.02 7.10
CA ALA A 75 -1.99 4.91 8.49
C ALA A 75 -2.51 6.22 9.10
N LYS A 76 -2.63 7.30 8.33
CA LYS A 76 -3.21 8.56 8.80
C LYS A 76 -4.68 8.66 8.45
N GLU A 77 -5.39 9.51 9.18
CA GLU A 77 -6.79 9.83 8.92
C GLU A 77 -6.98 10.36 7.50
N ASN A 78 -6.12 11.29 7.08
CA ASN A 78 -6.04 11.73 5.70
C ASN A 78 -5.00 10.90 4.94
N LYS A 79 -5.46 9.93 4.18
CA LYS A 79 -4.64 8.97 3.41
C LYS A 79 -4.09 9.51 2.09
N LYS A 80 -4.26 10.80 1.81
CA LYS A 80 -3.62 11.45 0.66
C LYS A 80 -2.12 11.48 0.88
N PHE A 81 -1.37 11.11 -0.15
CA PHE A 81 0.07 11.14 -0.08
C PHE A 81 0.59 12.58 -0.08
N GLN A 82 1.42 12.91 0.88
CA GLN A 82 1.93 14.27 1.09
C GLN A 82 3.46 14.28 0.99
N LEU A 83 3.99 14.84 -0.10
CA LEU A 83 5.43 14.97 -0.32
C LEU A 83 6.11 15.81 0.76
N SER A 84 5.43 16.80 1.32
CA SER A 84 5.91 17.61 2.44
C SER A 84 6.18 16.82 3.74
N LYS A 85 5.70 15.57 3.83
CA LYS A 85 6.02 14.65 4.94
C LYS A 85 7.32 13.89 4.72
N ILE A 86 7.82 13.86 3.49
CA ILE A 86 9.13 13.29 3.15
C ILE A 86 10.19 14.37 3.30
N GLU A 87 9.98 15.52 2.67
CA GLU A 87 10.93 16.62 2.67
C GLU A 87 10.19 17.96 2.80
N LYS A 88 10.67 18.79 3.73
CA LYS A 88 10.12 20.14 3.90
C LYS A 88 10.36 20.96 2.61
N ASN A 89 9.28 21.52 2.07
CA ASN A 89 9.28 22.26 0.79
C ASN A 89 9.44 21.38 -0.47
N ALA A 90 9.21 20.07 -0.39
CA ALA A 90 9.17 19.19 -1.56
C ALA A 90 8.23 19.72 -2.65
N ARG A 91 8.72 19.72 -3.89
CA ARG A 91 7.92 20.16 -5.06
C ARG A 91 7.50 18.92 -5.85
N SER A 92 6.24 18.88 -6.27
CA SER A 92 5.68 17.74 -7.01
C SER A 92 6.49 17.38 -8.24
N ARG A 93 6.98 18.34 -9.01
CA ARG A 93 7.80 18.11 -10.21
C ARG A 93 9.13 17.38 -9.92
N GLU A 94 9.64 17.43 -8.70
CA GLU A 94 10.90 16.78 -8.31
C GLU A 94 10.67 15.30 -7.94
N TYR A 95 9.42 14.94 -7.68
CA TYR A 95 9.02 13.61 -7.24
C TYR A 95 8.15 12.86 -8.26
N SER A 96 7.63 13.54 -9.30
CA SER A 96 6.77 12.88 -10.31
C SER A 96 7.49 11.69 -10.96
N GLY A 97 8.70 11.88 -11.47
CA GLY A 97 9.48 10.79 -12.04
C GLY A 97 9.80 9.65 -11.06
N CYS A 98 9.93 9.98 -9.75
CA CYS A 98 10.13 8.97 -8.71
C CYS A 98 8.87 8.11 -8.51
N ILE A 99 7.70 8.74 -8.52
CA ILE A 99 6.41 8.05 -8.37
C ILE A 99 6.11 7.22 -9.62
N ASP A 100 6.34 7.78 -10.81
CA ASP A 100 6.15 7.07 -12.07
C ASP A 100 7.06 5.83 -12.14
N TRP A 101 8.32 5.96 -11.74
CA TRP A 101 9.24 4.82 -11.69
C TRP A 101 8.74 3.70 -10.76
N LEU A 102 8.32 4.04 -9.53
CA LEU A 102 7.78 3.06 -8.57
C LEU A 102 6.50 2.37 -9.09
N LYS A 103 5.65 3.12 -9.76
CA LYS A 103 4.43 2.59 -10.40
C LYS A 103 4.78 1.66 -11.55
N ASP A 104 5.69 2.05 -12.44
CA ASP A 104 6.09 1.27 -13.61
C ASP A 104 6.86 0.01 -13.20
N ALA A 105 7.66 0.07 -12.14
CA ALA A 105 8.29 -1.09 -11.51
C ALA A 105 7.28 -2.02 -10.80
N GLY A 106 6.02 -1.60 -10.62
CA GLY A 106 4.99 -2.40 -9.97
C GLY A 106 5.12 -2.51 -8.46
N VAL A 107 5.99 -1.71 -7.83
CA VAL A 107 6.21 -1.76 -6.37
C VAL A 107 5.29 -0.83 -5.59
N VAL A 108 4.57 0.06 -6.27
CA VAL A 108 3.42 0.79 -5.73
C VAL A 108 2.30 0.92 -6.76
N SER A 109 1.09 1.13 -6.28
CA SER A 109 -0.06 1.49 -7.11
C SER A 109 -0.50 2.91 -6.77
N VAL A 110 -0.85 3.68 -7.81
CA VAL A 110 -1.27 5.08 -7.67
C VAL A 110 -2.76 5.19 -7.90
N CYS A 111 -3.46 5.83 -6.96
CA CYS A 111 -4.87 6.14 -7.05
C CYS A 111 -5.02 7.66 -7.10
N TYR A 112 -5.34 8.21 -8.27
CA TYR A 112 -5.49 9.64 -8.46
C TYR A 112 -6.85 10.14 -8.00
N CYS A 113 -6.88 11.38 -7.49
CA CYS A 113 -8.11 12.12 -7.28
C CYS A 113 -8.67 12.55 -8.63
N LEU A 114 -9.97 12.38 -8.82
CA LEU A 114 -10.67 12.97 -9.96
C LEU A 114 -11.10 14.40 -9.61
N GLU A 115 -10.88 15.34 -10.53
CA GLU A 115 -11.51 16.65 -10.46
C GLU A 115 -13.00 16.56 -10.77
N TYR A 116 -13.31 15.73 -11.77
CA TYR A 116 -14.68 15.41 -12.19
C TYR A 116 -14.76 13.90 -12.52
N PRO A 117 -15.78 13.16 -12.02
CA PRO A 117 -15.96 11.74 -12.29
C PRO A 117 -16.61 11.48 -13.66
N GLU A 118 -16.07 12.08 -14.71
CA GLU A 118 -16.56 12.00 -16.10
C GLU A 118 -15.52 11.36 -17.01
N LEU A 119 -15.97 10.74 -18.11
CA LEU A 119 -15.09 10.16 -19.13
C LEU A 119 -14.53 11.25 -20.07
N PRO A 120 -13.26 11.14 -20.48
CA PRO A 120 -12.29 10.09 -20.11
C PRO A 120 -11.67 10.38 -18.73
N LEU A 121 -11.72 9.42 -17.82
CA LEU A 121 -11.25 9.59 -16.43
C LEU A 121 -9.79 10.10 -16.33
N LYS A 122 -8.91 9.61 -17.22
CA LYS A 122 -7.50 10.04 -17.23
C LYS A 122 -7.31 11.52 -17.53
N GLY A 123 -8.23 12.14 -18.25
CA GLY A 123 -8.21 13.57 -18.53
C GLY A 123 -8.62 14.44 -17.33
N ASN A 124 -9.19 13.82 -16.31
CA ASN A 124 -9.74 14.49 -15.13
C ASN A 124 -8.95 14.21 -13.85
N TYR A 125 -7.70 13.71 -13.96
CA TYR A 125 -6.83 13.47 -12.82
C TYR A 125 -6.30 14.77 -12.24
N ASP A 126 -6.45 14.97 -10.93
CA ASP A 126 -5.63 15.90 -10.18
C ASP A 126 -4.30 15.20 -9.83
N GLU A 127 -3.28 15.41 -10.67
CA GLU A 127 -1.96 14.77 -10.50
C GLU A 127 -1.25 15.17 -9.19
N LEU A 128 -1.69 16.22 -8.53
CA LEU A 128 -1.15 16.66 -7.24
C LEU A 128 -1.82 15.99 -6.05
N LYS A 129 -2.94 15.28 -6.29
CA LYS A 129 -3.72 14.61 -5.25
C LYS A 129 -3.86 13.13 -5.58
N PHE A 130 -3.13 12.31 -4.87
CA PHE A 130 -3.15 10.87 -5.05
C PHE A 130 -2.94 10.14 -3.72
N LYS A 131 -3.23 8.85 -3.75
CA LYS A 131 -2.88 7.89 -2.70
C LYS A 131 -1.93 6.87 -3.28
N LEU A 132 -1.05 6.31 -2.46
CA LEU A 132 -0.16 5.22 -2.83
C LEU A 132 -0.52 3.98 -2.02
N TYR A 133 -0.55 2.83 -2.68
CA TYR A 133 -0.79 1.53 -2.08
C TYR A 133 0.36 0.58 -2.41
N TYR A 134 0.64 -0.34 -1.50
CA TYR A 134 1.50 -1.47 -1.80
C TYR A 134 0.76 -2.50 -2.67
N PRO A 135 1.47 -3.22 -3.53
CA PRO A 135 0.88 -4.22 -4.42
C PRO A 135 0.38 -5.46 -3.66
N ASP A 136 0.79 -5.60 -2.41
CA ASP A 136 0.47 -6.74 -1.55
C ASP A 136 0.24 -6.27 -0.11
N THR A 137 -0.89 -6.70 0.47
CA THR A 137 -1.28 -6.29 1.83
C THR A 137 -0.39 -6.95 2.90
N GLY A 138 0.14 -8.15 2.65
CA GLY A 138 1.11 -8.80 3.54
C GLY A 138 2.42 -8.02 3.64
N LEU A 139 2.89 -7.42 2.55
CA LEU A 139 4.05 -6.52 2.61
C LEU A 139 3.75 -5.23 3.37
N LEU A 140 2.52 -4.72 3.28
CA LEU A 140 2.12 -3.54 4.05
C LEU A 140 2.13 -3.81 5.55
N ILE A 141 1.57 -4.93 6.02
CA ILE A 141 1.57 -5.28 7.44
C ILE A 141 2.98 -5.57 7.95
N ALA A 142 3.83 -6.19 7.13
CA ALA A 142 5.22 -6.47 7.47
C ALA A 142 6.09 -5.20 7.61
N SER A 143 5.67 -4.07 7.03
CA SER A 143 6.35 -2.79 7.18
C SER A 143 5.98 -2.03 8.45
N LEU A 144 5.08 -2.56 9.27
CA LEU A 144 4.70 -2.05 10.58
C LEU A 144 5.57 -2.70 11.68
N ASP A 145 5.27 -2.38 12.94
CA ASP A 145 5.94 -2.99 14.09
C ASP A 145 5.70 -4.51 14.13
N GLU A 146 6.63 -5.27 14.70
CA GLU A 146 6.58 -6.75 14.71
C GLU A 146 5.30 -7.32 15.31
N GLU A 147 4.73 -6.66 16.32
CA GLU A 147 3.49 -7.09 16.97
C GLU A 147 2.25 -6.86 16.07
N ALA A 148 2.35 -6.09 15.00
CA ALA A 148 1.22 -5.75 14.16
C ALA A 148 0.56 -6.98 13.50
N GLN A 149 1.33 -7.98 13.11
CA GLN A 149 0.79 -9.23 12.56
C GLN A 149 -0.02 -10.01 13.58
N GLU A 150 0.50 -10.14 14.82
CA GLU A 150 -0.20 -10.84 15.91
C GLU A 150 -1.49 -10.10 16.30
N ASP A 151 -1.41 -8.79 16.42
CA ASP A 151 -2.54 -7.92 16.74
C ASP A 151 -3.64 -7.99 15.69
N LEU A 152 -3.27 -8.04 14.41
CA LEU A 152 -4.22 -8.20 13.31
C LEU A 152 -4.91 -9.57 13.37
N ARG A 153 -4.15 -10.65 13.55
CA ARG A 153 -4.69 -12.01 13.65
C ARG A 153 -5.61 -12.18 14.86
N ALA A 154 -5.25 -11.57 15.97
CA ALA A 154 -6.09 -11.55 17.17
C ALA A 154 -7.30 -10.61 17.03
N ASN A 155 -7.45 -9.94 15.87
CA ASN A 155 -8.50 -8.96 15.59
C ASN A 155 -8.58 -7.85 16.66
N LYS A 156 -7.43 -7.47 17.21
CA LYS A 156 -7.35 -6.34 18.14
C LYS A 156 -7.71 -5.02 17.45
N ASN A 157 -7.98 -4.01 18.24
CA ASN A 157 -8.17 -2.66 17.72
C ASN A 157 -6.80 -2.04 17.37
N MET A 158 -6.48 -2.00 16.10
CA MET A 158 -5.25 -1.37 15.57
C MET A 158 -5.48 0.09 15.13
N GLY A 159 -6.63 0.67 15.50
CA GLY A 159 -6.96 2.06 15.15
C GLY A 159 -6.91 2.31 13.64
N VAL A 160 -6.23 3.39 13.26
CA VAL A 160 -6.11 3.82 11.85
C VAL A 160 -5.34 2.82 10.96
N TYR A 161 -4.44 2.01 11.53
CA TYR A 161 -3.68 0.99 10.78
C TYR A 161 -4.59 -0.08 10.17
N LYS A 162 -5.63 -0.51 10.90
CA LYS A 162 -6.60 -1.47 10.38
C LYS A 162 -7.36 -0.92 9.17
N GLY A 163 -7.72 0.36 9.22
CA GLY A 163 -8.31 1.06 8.08
C GLY A 163 -7.37 1.15 6.88
N ALA A 164 -6.06 1.36 7.12
CA ALA A 164 -5.04 1.37 6.07
C ALA A 164 -4.92 0.00 5.38
N LEU A 165 -4.88 -1.08 6.17
CA LEU A 165 -4.80 -2.44 5.65
C LEU A 165 -6.01 -2.81 4.78
N TYR A 166 -7.22 -2.48 5.25
CA TYR A 166 -8.44 -2.77 4.51
C TYR A 166 -8.53 -1.95 3.23
N GLU A 167 -8.12 -0.69 3.25
CA GLU A 167 -8.09 0.15 2.06
C GLU A 167 -7.06 -0.37 1.04
N ASN A 168 -5.87 -0.78 1.50
CA ASN A 168 -4.86 -1.38 0.63
C ASN A 168 -5.35 -2.71 0.03
N PHE A 169 -6.00 -3.55 0.83
CA PHE A 169 -6.60 -4.81 0.36
C PHE A 169 -7.64 -4.58 -0.75
N VAL A 170 -8.54 -3.60 -0.57
CA VAL A 170 -9.55 -3.27 -1.58
C VAL A 170 -8.89 -2.74 -2.86
N ALA A 171 -7.88 -1.88 -2.74
CA ALA A 171 -7.13 -1.39 -3.89
C ALA A 171 -6.43 -2.53 -4.63
N GLU A 172 -5.75 -3.43 -3.93
CA GLU A 172 -5.12 -4.63 -4.48
C GLU A 172 -6.15 -5.53 -5.20
N ALA A 173 -7.30 -5.79 -4.57
CA ALA A 173 -8.35 -6.63 -5.14
C ALA A 173 -8.92 -6.06 -6.44
N PHE A 174 -9.13 -4.76 -6.54
CA PHE A 174 -9.57 -4.09 -7.76
C PHE A 174 -8.54 -4.18 -8.88
N LEU A 175 -7.27 -3.90 -8.56
CA LEU A 175 -6.18 -3.97 -9.53
C LEU A 175 -5.98 -5.39 -10.09
N LYS A 176 -6.09 -6.41 -9.26
CA LYS A 176 -6.03 -7.83 -9.68
C LYS A 176 -7.16 -8.21 -10.63
N GLN A 177 -8.28 -7.50 -10.59
CA GLN A 177 -9.40 -7.65 -11.54
C GLN A 177 -9.24 -6.77 -12.80
N GLY A 178 -8.13 -6.06 -12.95
CA GLY A 178 -7.89 -5.15 -14.09
C GLY A 178 -8.64 -3.82 -14.00
N LEU A 179 -9.19 -3.48 -12.84
CA LEU A 179 -9.89 -2.22 -12.63
C LEU A 179 -8.92 -1.10 -12.27
N GLY A 180 -9.10 0.07 -12.87
CA GLY A 180 -8.34 1.28 -12.50
C GLY A 180 -8.78 1.85 -11.15
N LEU A 181 -7.81 2.45 -10.42
CA LEU A 181 -8.07 3.08 -9.14
C LEU A 181 -8.16 4.60 -9.29
N ASN A 182 -9.29 5.14 -8.88
CA ASN A 182 -9.51 6.59 -8.77
C ASN A 182 -10.41 6.86 -7.57
N TYR A 183 -10.35 8.06 -7.02
CA TYR A 183 -11.27 8.50 -5.98
C TYR A 183 -11.80 9.89 -6.29
N ASP A 184 -13.03 10.14 -5.88
CA ASP A 184 -13.66 11.45 -5.96
C ASP A 184 -13.50 12.19 -4.63
N LYS A 185 -13.25 13.48 -4.71
CA LYS A 185 -13.26 14.38 -3.56
C LYS A 185 -14.68 14.89 -3.36
N LYS A 186 -15.48 14.19 -2.58
CA LYS A 186 -16.74 14.79 -2.12
C LYS A 186 -16.41 16.01 -1.25
N GLU A 187 -16.76 17.20 -1.74
CA GLU A 187 -16.85 18.39 -0.90
C GLU A 187 -18.05 18.18 0.03
N ASN A 188 -17.81 18.20 1.34
CA ASN A 188 -18.84 18.09 2.39
C ASN A 188 -19.60 16.75 2.47
N ALA A 189 -18.90 15.63 2.72
CA ALA A 189 -19.56 14.53 3.42
C ALA A 189 -19.52 14.82 4.92
N THR A 190 -20.43 15.65 5.41
CA THR A 190 -20.95 15.53 6.76
C THR A 190 -21.69 14.20 6.77
N LEU A 191 -21.12 13.21 7.47
CA LEU A 191 -21.88 12.03 7.87
C LEU A 191 -22.93 12.52 8.86
N GLU A 192 -24.19 12.59 8.42
CA GLU A 192 -25.36 12.51 9.31
C GLU A 192 -25.58 11.04 9.68
#